data_b96095016793db25d3d9fa02cb4a2318
#
_entry.id   b96095016793db25d3d9fa02cb4a2318
#
_cell.length_a   1.000
_cell.length_b   1.000
_cell.length_c   1.000
_cell.angle_alpha   90.00
_cell.angle_beta   90.00
_cell.angle_gamma   90.00
#
_symmetry.space_group_name_H-M   'P 1'
#
loop_
_entity.id
_entity.type
_entity.pdbx_description
1 polymer ?
#
loop_
_entity_poly.entity_id
_entity_poly.type
_entity_poly.pdbx_seq_one_letter_code
_entity_poly.pdbx_strand_id
1 'polypeptide(L)'
;FANQSALNNTLQKKYNLTPRELQKKLLETSHTYPSCISPYRIVESETIPVLFLSYIGNYDTCSTVAFETYTWDCLYKYAKENSLLPDKEDYWGIAYDDTDITSLEKCRFYACIAIQKGVGSNPPLTNPIKHMDLPQGTYAVYIHQGDYALLDAFYEIILKQLPQSYCLGETPILEHYLNSPTDTDVKELLTEVWIPIIK
;
A
#
# COMPACT_ATOMS: atom_id res chain seq x y z
N PHE A 1 -4.50 -18.82 20.11
CA PHE A 1 -5.05 -17.99 21.19
C PHE A 1 -5.37 -18.88 22.38
N ALA A 2 -4.98 -18.45 23.61
CA ALA A 2 -5.09 -19.31 24.81
C ALA A 2 -6.55 -19.55 25.25
N ASN A 3 -7.49 -18.64 24.90
CA ASN A 3 -8.91 -18.79 25.11
C ASN A 3 -9.72 -17.71 24.35
N GLN A 4 -11.05 -17.89 24.33
CA GLN A 4 -11.98 -17.00 23.63
C GLN A 4 -11.94 -15.55 24.15
N SER A 5 -11.68 -15.37 25.45
CA SER A 5 -11.57 -14.04 26.05
C SER A 5 -10.32 -13.29 25.57
N ALA A 6 -9.21 -13.99 25.38
CA ALA A 6 -7.99 -13.39 24.81
C ALA A 6 -8.19 -12.97 23.36
N LEU A 7 -8.88 -13.77 22.56
CA LEU A 7 -9.25 -13.42 21.17
C LEU A 7 -10.15 -12.17 21.16
N ASN A 8 -11.20 -12.16 21.97
CA ASN A 8 -12.12 -11.02 22.06
C ASN A 8 -11.39 -9.73 22.45
N ASN A 9 -10.51 -9.80 23.46
CA ASN A 9 -9.74 -8.65 23.92
C ASN A 9 -8.75 -8.15 22.85
N THR A 10 -8.15 -9.06 22.10
CA THR A 10 -7.23 -8.72 21.00
C THR A 10 -7.98 -8.04 19.86
N LEU A 11 -9.11 -8.59 19.43
CA LEU A 11 -9.94 -8.02 18.38
C LEU A 11 -10.53 -6.66 18.79
N GLN A 12 -10.99 -6.54 20.04
CA GLN A 12 -11.50 -5.26 20.54
C GLN A 12 -10.42 -4.19 20.63
N LYS A 13 -9.19 -4.56 21.04
CA LYS A 13 -8.06 -3.63 21.12
C LYS A 13 -7.51 -3.25 19.75
N LYS A 14 -7.44 -4.22 18.84
CA LYS A 14 -6.77 -4.05 17.53
C LYS A 14 -7.71 -3.41 16.49
N TYR A 15 -8.99 -3.81 16.47
CA TYR A 15 -9.93 -3.43 15.41
C TYR A 15 -11.18 -2.69 15.93
N ASN A 16 -11.29 -2.51 17.24
CA ASN A 16 -12.49 -2.01 17.90
C ASN A 16 -13.77 -2.78 17.50
N LEU A 17 -13.62 -4.07 17.21
CA LEU A 17 -14.66 -4.96 16.73
C LEU A 17 -14.77 -6.20 17.62
N THR A 18 -15.97 -6.71 17.78
CA THR A 18 -16.19 -8.05 18.31
C THR A 18 -15.92 -9.12 17.24
N PRO A 19 -15.65 -10.40 17.59
CA PRO A 19 -15.49 -11.48 16.61
C PRO A 19 -16.69 -11.60 15.65
N ARG A 20 -17.88 -11.30 16.11
CA ARG A 20 -19.11 -11.36 15.33
C ARG A 20 -19.20 -10.20 14.32
N GLU A 21 -18.76 -9.01 14.72
CA GLU A 21 -18.69 -7.85 13.82
C GLU A 21 -17.59 -8.01 12.78
N LEU A 22 -16.44 -8.56 13.18
CA LEU A 22 -15.37 -8.91 12.24
C LEU A 22 -15.85 -9.96 11.23
N GLN A 23 -16.49 -11.04 11.71
CA GLN A 23 -17.08 -12.06 10.85
C GLN A 23 -18.12 -11.49 9.87
N LYS A 24 -18.97 -10.57 10.36
CA LYS A 24 -19.94 -9.86 9.53
C LYS A 24 -19.25 -8.98 8.49
N LYS A 25 -18.25 -8.22 8.87
CA LYS A 25 -17.43 -7.41 7.94
C LYS A 25 -16.75 -8.29 6.89
N LEU A 26 -16.13 -9.40 7.28
CA LEU A 26 -15.51 -10.36 6.37
C LEU A 26 -16.54 -10.99 5.41
N LEU A 27 -17.74 -11.30 5.88
CA LEU A 27 -18.82 -11.80 5.03
C LEU A 27 -19.35 -10.71 4.10
N GLU A 28 -19.49 -9.49 4.55
CA GLU A 28 -19.87 -8.34 3.72
C GLU A 28 -18.79 -8.05 2.67
N THR A 29 -17.52 -8.18 3.03
CA THR A 29 -16.37 -8.01 2.12
C THR A 29 -16.27 -9.14 1.10
N SER A 30 -16.60 -10.39 1.49
CA SER A 30 -16.65 -11.53 0.55
C SER A 30 -17.72 -11.38 -0.53
N HIS A 31 -18.71 -10.51 -0.30
CA HIS A 31 -19.70 -10.14 -1.32
C HIS A 31 -19.24 -8.96 -2.20
N THR A 32 -18.19 -8.27 -1.84
CA THR A 32 -17.70 -7.08 -2.55
C THR A 32 -16.75 -7.46 -3.69
N TYR A 33 -16.04 -8.58 -3.55
CA TYR A 33 -15.13 -9.05 -4.60
C TYR A 33 -15.71 -10.24 -5.36
N PRO A 34 -15.68 -10.22 -6.70
CA PRO A 34 -16.03 -11.38 -7.50
C PRO A 34 -15.09 -12.55 -7.16
N SER A 35 -15.60 -13.77 -7.32
CA SER A 35 -14.81 -15.00 -7.06
C SER A 35 -13.57 -15.15 -7.95
N CYS A 36 -13.48 -14.35 -9.01
CA CYS A 36 -12.32 -14.26 -9.90
C CYS A 36 -12.09 -12.79 -10.27
N ILE A 37 -10.91 -12.28 -9.92
CA ILE A 37 -10.43 -10.93 -10.27
C ILE A 37 -9.27 -11.11 -11.24
N SER A 38 -9.43 -10.63 -12.45
CA SER A 38 -8.33 -10.56 -13.42
C SER A 38 -7.55 -9.26 -13.25
N PRO A 39 -6.27 -9.23 -13.63
CA PRO A 39 -5.54 -7.97 -13.70
C PRO A 39 -6.29 -6.97 -14.58
N TYR A 40 -6.39 -5.74 -14.13
CA TYR A 40 -6.96 -4.65 -14.92
C TYR A 40 -6.13 -4.38 -16.18
N ARG A 41 -4.80 -4.44 -16.04
CA ARG A 41 -3.84 -4.31 -17.14
C ARG A 41 -2.49 -4.93 -16.81
N ILE A 42 -1.70 -5.21 -17.84
CA ILE A 42 -0.28 -5.53 -17.72
C ILE A 42 0.51 -4.29 -18.17
N VAL A 43 1.48 -3.88 -17.36
CA VAL A 43 2.27 -2.65 -17.57
C VAL A 43 3.75 -3.00 -17.59
N GLU A 44 4.45 -2.49 -18.60
CA GLU A 44 5.90 -2.36 -18.56
C GLU A 44 6.22 -0.99 -17.96
N SER A 45 6.75 -0.97 -16.74
CA SER A 45 7.07 0.25 -16.02
C SER A 45 8.54 0.58 -16.14
N GLU A 46 8.83 1.85 -16.42
CA GLU A 46 10.16 2.43 -16.21
C GLU A 46 10.37 2.73 -14.71
N THR A 47 11.61 3.07 -14.34
CA THR A 47 11.90 3.58 -13.00
C THR A 47 11.15 4.88 -12.71
N ILE A 48 10.60 4.99 -11.52
CA ILE A 48 9.91 6.18 -11.03
C ILE A 48 10.70 6.73 -9.85
N PRO A 49 11.35 7.91 -9.96
CA PRO A 49 12.08 8.50 -8.84
C PRO A 49 11.09 8.98 -7.78
N VAL A 50 11.35 8.60 -6.52
CA VAL A 50 10.50 8.96 -5.38
C VAL A 50 11.30 9.46 -4.18
N LEU A 51 10.72 10.37 -3.43
CA LEU A 51 11.10 10.59 -2.03
C LEU A 51 10.29 9.65 -1.16
N PHE A 52 10.89 9.14 -0.09
CA PHE A 52 10.19 8.26 0.82
C PHE A 52 10.52 8.48 2.28
N LEU A 53 9.58 8.10 3.12
CA LEU A 53 9.74 7.90 4.55
C LEU A 53 9.46 6.44 4.89
N SER A 54 10.35 5.83 5.65
CA SER A 54 10.20 4.44 6.09
C SER A 54 9.50 4.37 7.44
N TYR A 55 8.54 3.46 7.54
CA TYR A 55 7.86 3.07 8.76
C TYR A 55 8.20 1.62 9.09
N ILE A 56 8.36 1.29 10.37
CA ILE A 56 8.51 -0.09 10.84
C ILE A 56 7.44 -0.34 11.89
N GLY A 57 6.58 -1.31 11.62
CA GLY A 57 5.46 -1.66 12.50
C GLY A 57 4.33 -2.38 11.77
N ASN A 58 3.22 -2.55 12.46
CA ASN A 58 2.04 -3.16 11.88
C ASN A 58 1.45 -2.28 10.77
N TYR A 59 1.20 -2.84 9.59
CA TYR A 59 0.62 -2.15 8.45
C TYR A 59 -0.75 -1.52 8.77
N ASP A 60 -1.57 -2.14 9.63
CA ASP A 60 -2.83 -1.55 10.11
C ASP A 60 -2.63 -0.20 10.84
N THR A 61 -1.45 0.03 11.41
CA THR A 61 -1.12 1.27 12.09
C THR A 61 -0.38 2.27 11.21
N CYS A 62 0.13 1.84 10.06
CA CYS A 62 0.72 2.73 9.06
C CYS A 62 -0.33 3.66 8.45
N SER A 63 -1.57 3.17 8.31
CA SER A 63 -2.72 3.92 7.78
C SER A 63 -3.48 4.70 8.85
N THR A 64 -2.99 4.76 10.10
CA THR A 64 -3.64 5.55 11.14
C THR A 64 -3.34 7.04 11.00
N VAL A 65 -4.22 7.87 11.53
CA VAL A 65 -4.20 9.33 11.44
C VAL A 65 -2.82 9.96 11.72
N ALA A 66 -2.05 9.40 12.64
CA ALA A 66 -0.72 9.91 12.97
C ALA A 66 0.30 9.69 11.85
N PHE A 67 0.23 8.58 11.14
CA PHE A 67 1.11 8.26 10.02
C PHE A 67 0.69 9.03 8.77
N GLU A 68 -0.59 9.04 8.43
CA GLU A 68 -1.13 9.75 7.26
C GLU A 68 -0.83 11.24 7.32
N THR A 69 -1.15 11.89 8.45
CA THR A 69 -0.99 13.34 8.58
C THR A 69 0.47 13.79 8.60
N TYR A 70 1.36 13.02 9.22
CA TYR A 70 2.75 13.45 9.39
C TYR A 70 3.64 13.05 8.23
N THR A 71 3.46 11.86 7.68
CA THR A 71 4.39 11.29 6.69
C THR A 71 4.15 11.87 5.30
N TRP A 72 2.92 11.81 4.82
CA TRP A 72 2.57 12.31 3.48
C TRP A 72 2.69 13.83 3.39
N ASP A 73 2.21 14.56 4.40
CA ASP A 73 2.34 16.02 4.46
C ASP A 73 3.80 16.46 4.53
N CYS A 74 4.64 15.73 5.26
CA CYS A 74 6.06 16.01 5.37
C CYS A 74 6.77 15.83 4.02
N LEU A 75 6.48 14.72 3.31
CA LEU A 75 7.03 14.46 1.98
C LEU A 75 6.57 15.51 0.97
N TYR A 76 5.28 15.81 0.95
CA TYR A 76 4.70 16.81 0.06
C TYR A 76 5.32 18.18 0.28
N LYS A 77 5.34 18.65 1.54
CA LYS A 77 5.92 19.94 1.91
C LYS A 77 7.36 20.05 1.45
N TYR A 78 8.17 19.04 1.75
CA TYR A 78 9.57 19.00 1.36
C TYR A 78 9.73 19.02 -0.17
N ALA A 79 9.00 18.17 -0.89
CA ALA A 79 9.06 18.11 -2.35
C ALA A 79 8.65 19.44 -3.00
N LYS A 80 7.61 20.10 -2.46
CA LYS A 80 7.14 21.41 -2.90
C LYS A 80 8.16 22.52 -2.66
N GLU A 81 8.72 22.59 -1.46
CA GLU A 81 9.73 23.61 -1.08
C GLU A 81 11.01 23.48 -1.93
N ASN A 82 11.32 22.30 -2.39
CA ASN A 82 12.50 22.03 -3.24
C ASN A 82 12.18 21.95 -4.74
N SER A 83 10.96 22.31 -5.16
CA SER A 83 10.51 22.28 -6.56
C SER A 83 10.71 20.90 -7.25
N LEU A 84 10.44 19.81 -6.52
CA LEU A 84 10.63 18.44 -6.98
C LEU A 84 9.32 17.80 -7.49
N LEU A 85 8.16 18.39 -7.18
CA LEU A 85 6.85 17.81 -7.53
C LEU A 85 6.64 17.81 -9.04
N PRO A 86 6.11 16.72 -9.62
CA PRO A 86 5.60 16.68 -10.98
C PRO A 86 4.34 17.55 -11.11
N ASP A 87 3.88 17.79 -12.34
CA ASP A 87 2.67 18.57 -12.62
C ASP A 87 1.42 17.99 -11.94
N LYS A 88 1.37 16.68 -11.81
CA LYS A 88 0.34 15.94 -11.06
C LYS A 88 1.02 15.19 -9.92
N GLU A 89 0.54 15.43 -8.71
CA GLU A 89 0.99 14.69 -7.53
C GLU A 89 0.73 13.19 -7.69
N ASP A 90 1.67 12.38 -7.23
CA ASP A 90 1.66 10.94 -7.47
C ASP A 90 2.22 10.22 -6.23
N TYR A 91 1.36 9.42 -5.57
CA TYR A 91 1.61 8.83 -4.26
C TYR A 91 1.65 7.31 -4.35
N TRP A 92 2.69 6.74 -3.72
CA TRP A 92 2.97 5.32 -3.75
C TRP A 92 3.23 4.77 -2.36
N GLY A 93 2.92 3.48 -2.16
CA GLY A 93 3.26 2.71 -0.97
C GLY A 93 4.03 1.45 -1.34
N ILE A 94 4.91 1.00 -0.45
CA ILE A 94 5.60 -0.28 -0.58
C ILE A 94 5.50 -1.03 0.73
N ALA A 95 4.77 -2.14 0.73
CA ALA A 95 4.79 -3.13 1.80
C ALA A 95 5.89 -4.15 1.49
N TYR A 96 7.00 -4.10 2.25
CA TYR A 96 8.18 -4.93 1.95
C TYR A 96 8.12 -6.34 2.50
N ASP A 97 7.34 -6.54 3.53
CA ASP A 97 7.38 -7.77 4.31
C ASP A 97 6.05 -8.51 4.26
N ASP A 98 6.13 -9.82 4.13
CA ASP A 98 4.99 -10.72 4.25
C ASP A 98 4.63 -10.88 5.73
N THR A 99 3.40 -10.55 6.08
CA THR A 99 2.89 -10.60 7.46
C THR A 99 2.71 -12.02 7.99
N ASP A 100 2.71 -13.03 7.13
CA ASP A 100 2.69 -14.44 7.53
C ASP A 100 4.09 -14.93 7.96
N ILE A 101 5.14 -14.24 7.51
CA ILE A 101 6.54 -14.60 7.77
C ILE A 101 7.19 -13.65 8.77
N THR A 102 6.94 -12.35 8.61
CA THR A 102 7.55 -11.29 9.43
C THR A 102 6.58 -10.87 10.52
N SER A 103 7.07 -10.81 11.76
CA SER A 103 6.25 -10.32 12.87
C SER A 103 5.83 -8.86 12.64
N LEU A 104 4.56 -8.54 12.93
CA LEU A 104 3.92 -7.27 12.57
C LEU A 104 4.71 -6.05 13.03
N GLU A 105 5.33 -6.09 14.21
CA GLU A 105 6.15 -4.99 14.74
C GLU A 105 7.47 -4.74 13.98
N LYS A 106 7.82 -5.62 13.05
CA LYS A 106 9.05 -5.53 12.22
C LYS A 106 8.76 -5.30 10.75
N CYS A 107 7.50 -5.32 10.35
CA CYS A 107 7.12 -5.07 8.97
C CYS A 107 7.51 -3.65 8.53
N ARG A 108 8.06 -3.53 7.32
CA ARG A 108 8.53 -2.28 6.74
C ARG A 108 7.53 -1.77 5.73
N PHE A 109 7.11 -0.54 5.90
CA PHE A 109 6.31 0.19 4.93
C PHE A 109 7.03 1.47 4.50
N TYR A 110 7.03 1.77 3.22
CA TYR A 110 7.57 3.02 2.69
C TYR A 110 6.45 3.84 2.06
N ALA A 111 6.21 5.01 2.64
CA ALA A 111 5.36 6.01 2.04
C ALA A 111 6.19 6.81 1.04
N CYS A 112 5.76 6.91 -0.21
CA CYS A 112 6.53 7.49 -1.30
C CYS A 112 5.73 8.57 -2.02
N ILE A 113 6.41 9.67 -2.43
CA ILE A 113 5.88 10.65 -3.36
C ILE A 113 6.79 10.72 -4.59
N ALA A 114 6.20 10.62 -5.78
CA ALA A 114 6.96 10.72 -7.01
C ALA A 114 7.52 12.14 -7.20
N ILE A 115 8.71 12.22 -7.78
CA ILE A 115 9.37 13.48 -8.11
C ILE A 115 9.67 13.56 -9.61
N GLN A 116 9.91 14.76 -10.10
CA GLN A 116 10.21 14.98 -11.52
C GLN A 116 11.43 14.19 -11.97
N LYS A 117 11.34 13.52 -13.13
CA LYS A 117 12.49 12.86 -13.77
C LYS A 117 13.55 13.89 -14.12
N GLY A 118 14.78 13.60 -13.76
CA GLY A 118 15.93 14.45 -14.13
C GLY A 118 16.20 15.65 -13.21
N VAL A 119 15.39 15.88 -12.19
CA VAL A 119 15.70 16.85 -11.16
C VAL A 119 16.72 16.22 -10.21
N GLY A 120 17.97 16.40 -10.58
CA GLY A 120 19.18 16.04 -9.82
C GLY A 120 19.17 14.65 -9.19
N SER A 121 20.09 13.80 -9.60
CA SER A 121 20.30 12.46 -9.02
C SER A 121 20.59 12.50 -7.50
N ASN A 122 20.48 13.67 -6.86
CA ASN A 122 20.78 13.83 -5.44
C ASN A 122 20.06 15.08 -4.90
N PRO A 123 18.71 15.02 -4.67
CA PRO A 123 18.04 16.12 -3.98
C PRO A 123 18.70 16.32 -2.61
N PRO A 124 18.81 17.55 -2.10
CA PRO A 124 19.37 17.80 -0.77
C PRO A 124 18.46 17.07 0.23
N LEU A 125 18.89 15.91 0.72
CA LEU A 125 18.09 15.10 1.62
C LEU A 125 18.26 15.59 3.06
N THR A 126 17.14 15.77 3.74
CA THR A 126 17.13 16.02 5.18
C THR A 126 16.59 14.77 5.87
N ASN A 127 17.35 14.23 6.83
CA ASN A 127 16.88 13.11 7.64
C ASN A 127 15.53 13.48 8.30
N PRO A 128 14.46 12.66 8.20
CA PRO A 128 14.45 11.25 7.78
C PRO A 128 14.09 10.97 6.31
N ILE A 129 13.87 11.99 5.48
CA ILE A 129 13.49 11.83 4.07
C ILE A 129 14.64 11.24 3.25
N LYS A 130 14.34 10.23 2.45
CA LYS A 130 15.28 9.54 1.57
C LYS A 130 14.76 9.54 0.13
N HIS A 131 15.64 9.20 -0.80
CA HIS A 131 15.35 9.07 -2.23
C HIS A 131 15.61 7.64 -2.68
N MET A 132 14.79 7.13 -3.59
CA MET A 132 15.00 5.88 -4.32
C MET A 132 14.27 5.93 -5.65
N ASP A 133 14.57 4.97 -6.51
CA ASP A 133 13.77 4.70 -7.69
C ASP A 133 12.84 3.50 -7.40
N LEU A 134 11.55 3.62 -7.71
CA LEU A 134 10.67 2.46 -7.78
C LEU A 134 11.16 1.57 -8.91
N PRO A 135 11.21 0.24 -8.72
CA PRO A 135 11.83 -0.65 -9.68
C PRO A 135 11.08 -0.69 -11.01
N GLN A 136 11.83 -0.66 -12.10
CA GLN A 136 11.30 -0.97 -13.41
C GLN A 136 10.90 -2.45 -13.49
N GLY A 137 9.98 -2.79 -14.37
CA GLY A 137 9.60 -4.18 -14.64
C GLY A 137 8.23 -4.33 -15.25
N THR A 138 7.82 -5.58 -15.39
CA THR A 138 6.46 -5.93 -15.83
C THR A 138 5.59 -6.15 -14.61
N TYR A 139 4.44 -5.51 -14.58
CA TYR A 139 3.50 -5.58 -13.47
C TYR A 139 2.10 -5.98 -13.95
N ALA A 140 1.47 -6.88 -13.21
CA ALA A 140 0.03 -7.10 -13.26
C ALA A 140 -0.64 -6.11 -12.30
N VAL A 141 -1.45 -5.22 -12.84
CA VAL A 141 -2.10 -4.15 -12.07
C VAL A 141 -3.54 -4.52 -11.78
N TYR A 142 -3.91 -4.48 -10.52
CA TYR A 142 -5.26 -4.71 -10.03
C TYR A 142 -5.80 -3.44 -9.40
N ILE A 143 -7.10 -3.20 -9.47
CA ILE A 143 -7.75 -2.05 -8.83
C ILE A 143 -8.52 -2.53 -7.61
N HIS A 144 -8.16 -1.98 -6.45
CA HIS A 144 -8.94 -2.02 -5.24
C HIS A 144 -9.80 -0.75 -5.14
N GLN A 145 -11.07 -0.90 -4.81
CA GLN A 145 -11.95 0.22 -4.47
C GLN A 145 -12.49 0.03 -3.05
N GLY A 146 -12.27 1.00 -2.19
CA GLY A 146 -12.76 1.03 -0.82
C GLY A 146 -11.69 1.30 0.23
N ASP A 147 -12.02 0.96 1.47
CA ASP A 147 -11.18 1.18 2.65
C ASP A 147 -9.85 0.43 2.55
N TYR A 148 -8.75 1.10 2.87
CA TYR A 148 -7.41 0.49 2.95
C TYR A 148 -7.35 -0.69 3.92
N ALA A 149 -8.19 -0.72 4.97
CA ALA A 149 -8.32 -1.87 5.87
C ALA A 149 -8.77 -3.17 5.17
N LEU A 150 -9.22 -3.09 3.92
CA LEU A 150 -9.62 -4.23 3.09
C LEU A 150 -8.51 -4.71 2.13
N LEU A 151 -7.37 -4.01 2.08
CA LEU A 151 -6.27 -4.35 1.19
C LEU A 151 -5.71 -5.75 1.47
N ASP A 152 -5.56 -6.16 2.74
CA ASP A 152 -5.07 -7.50 3.08
C ASP A 152 -5.93 -8.60 2.46
N ALA A 153 -7.26 -8.48 2.58
CA ALA A 153 -8.19 -9.44 1.98
C ALA A 153 -8.14 -9.39 0.43
N PHE A 154 -7.91 -8.22 -0.13
CA PHE A 154 -7.74 -8.05 -1.58
C PHE A 154 -6.45 -8.72 -2.07
N TYR A 155 -5.34 -8.52 -1.37
CA TYR A 155 -4.06 -9.19 -1.66
C TYR A 155 -4.20 -10.71 -1.68
N GLU A 156 -4.85 -11.29 -0.67
CA GLU A 156 -5.09 -12.74 -0.63
C GLU A 156 -5.82 -13.26 -1.87
N ILE A 157 -6.78 -12.49 -2.39
CA ILE A 157 -7.55 -12.89 -3.56
C ILE A 157 -6.69 -12.80 -4.83
N ILE A 158 -6.07 -11.65 -5.08
CA ILE A 158 -5.35 -11.42 -6.34
C ILE A 158 -4.09 -12.27 -6.47
N LEU A 159 -3.37 -12.52 -5.36
CA LEU A 159 -2.18 -13.38 -5.37
C LEU A 159 -2.52 -14.84 -5.68
N LYS A 160 -3.67 -15.35 -5.18
CA LYS A 160 -4.16 -16.71 -5.51
C LYS A 160 -4.64 -16.84 -6.95
N GLN A 161 -4.94 -15.72 -7.60
CA GLN A 161 -5.55 -15.67 -8.94
C GLN A 161 -4.61 -15.13 -10.02
N LEU A 162 -3.32 -14.97 -9.70
CA LEU A 162 -2.35 -14.60 -10.72
C LEU A 162 -2.42 -15.58 -11.89
N PRO A 163 -2.57 -15.11 -13.15
CA PRO A 163 -2.67 -16.01 -14.30
C PRO A 163 -1.50 -16.98 -14.38
N GLN A 164 -1.75 -18.25 -14.65
CA GLN A 164 -0.73 -19.33 -14.68
C GLN A 164 0.42 -19.10 -15.67
N SER A 165 0.23 -18.17 -16.60
CA SER A 165 1.26 -17.76 -17.57
C SER A 165 2.34 -16.87 -16.96
N TYR A 166 2.18 -16.44 -15.70
CA TYR A 166 3.11 -15.56 -15.01
C TYR A 166 3.57 -16.17 -13.69
N CYS A 167 4.81 -15.88 -13.32
CA CYS A 167 5.33 -16.11 -11.98
C CYS A 167 5.47 -14.76 -11.26
N LEU A 168 5.45 -14.79 -9.94
CA LEU A 168 5.73 -13.61 -9.13
C LEU A 168 7.17 -13.16 -9.34
N GLY A 169 7.38 -11.87 -9.58
CA GLY A 169 8.72 -11.26 -9.69
C GLY A 169 9.38 -11.05 -8.32
N GLU A 170 10.65 -10.69 -8.34
CA GLU A 170 11.45 -10.50 -7.11
C GLU A 170 11.37 -9.07 -6.53
N THR A 171 10.86 -8.11 -7.30
CA THR A 171 10.69 -6.73 -6.82
C THR A 171 9.48 -6.63 -5.88
N PRO A 172 9.44 -5.64 -4.97
CA PRO A 172 8.31 -5.49 -4.07
C PRO A 172 7.01 -5.18 -4.83
N ILE A 173 5.89 -5.54 -4.23
CA ILE A 173 4.57 -5.12 -4.67
C ILE A 173 4.44 -3.62 -4.35
N LEU A 174 3.86 -2.87 -5.30
CA LEU A 174 3.66 -1.43 -5.15
C LEU A 174 2.17 -1.13 -5.02
N GLU A 175 1.85 -0.17 -4.17
CA GLU A 175 0.52 0.43 -4.07
C GLU A 175 0.56 1.83 -4.66
N HIS A 176 -0.33 2.11 -5.61
CA HIS A 176 -0.47 3.41 -6.25
C HIS A 176 -1.80 4.03 -5.85
N TYR A 177 -1.77 5.12 -5.11
CA TYR A 177 -2.96 5.77 -4.57
C TYR A 177 -3.48 6.80 -5.57
N LEU A 178 -4.64 6.51 -6.19
CA LEU A 178 -5.19 7.33 -7.28
C LEU A 178 -5.98 8.55 -6.79
N ASN A 179 -6.45 8.51 -5.55
CA ASN A 179 -7.15 9.59 -4.85
C ASN A 179 -6.82 9.55 -3.36
N SER A 180 -7.27 10.55 -2.61
CA SER A 180 -6.91 10.74 -1.20
C SER A 180 -8.13 10.65 -0.29
N PRO A 181 -7.99 10.09 0.93
CA PRO A 181 -9.05 10.08 1.92
C PRO A 181 -9.37 11.48 2.49
N THR A 182 -8.59 12.51 2.12
CA THR A 182 -8.86 13.89 2.54
C THR A 182 -10.02 14.52 1.78
N ASP A 183 -10.30 14.06 0.57
CA ASP A 183 -11.30 14.63 -0.36
C ASP A 183 -12.22 13.59 -1.00
N THR A 184 -12.03 12.32 -0.68
CA THR A 184 -12.78 11.20 -1.28
C THR A 184 -13.42 10.35 -0.17
N ASP A 185 -14.67 9.95 -0.37
CA ASP A 185 -15.34 9.00 0.54
C ASP A 185 -14.56 7.68 0.59
N VAL A 186 -14.44 7.09 1.77
CA VAL A 186 -13.70 5.84 2.00
C VAL A 186 -14.11 4.71 1.05
N LYS A 187 -15.39 4.65 0.65
CA LYS A 187 -15.91 3.65 -0.31
C LYS A 187 -15.49 3.90 -1.75
N GLU A 188 -15.05 5.11 -2.06
CA GLU A 188 -14.64 5.56 -3.38
C GLU A 188 -13.12 5.70 -3.52
N LEU A 189 -12.37 5.35 -2.46
CA LEU A 189 -10.91 5.29 -2.53
C LEU A 189 -10.49 4.27 -3.58
N LEU A 190 -9.50 4.64 -4.38
CA LEU A 190 -8.96 3.81 -5.45
C LEU A 190 -7.47 3.60 -5.24
N THR A 191 -7.08 2.34 -5.13
CA THR A 191 -5.68 1.93 -5.04
C THR A 191 -5.38 0.93 -6.14
N GLU A 192 -4.37 1.19 -6.94
CA GLU A 192 -3.82 0.17 -7.84
C GLU A 192 -2.79 -0.65 -7.06
N VAL A 193 -2.95 -1.96 -7.07
CA VAL A 193 -1.96 -2.91 -6.57
C VAL A 193 -1.17 -3.45 -7.77
N TRP A 194 0.12 -3.17 -7.79
CA TRP A 194 1.05 -3.52 -8.85
C TRP A 194 1.88 -4.73 -8.42
N ILE A 195 1.50 -5.90 -8.92
CA ILE A 195 2.20 -7.17 -8.64
C ILE A 195 3.28 -7.39 -9.69
N PRO A 196 4.57 -7.47 -9.30
CA PRO A 196 5.64 -7.76 -10.24
C PRO A 196 5.49 -9.17 -10.81
N ILE A 197 5.62 -9.29 -12.12
CA ILE A 197 5.47 -10.56 -12.83
C ILE A 197 6.62 -10.83 -13.79
N ILE A 198 6.93 -12.10 -13.95
CA ILE A 198 7.84 -12.64 -14.97
C ILE A 198 7.10 -13.70 -15.79
N LYS A 199 7.43 -13.77 -17.08
CA LYS A 199 6.91 -14.80 -18.00
C LYS A 199 7.71 -16.09 -17.89
#